data_a9151b073e90f4e5f77dd2964d76544e
#
_entry.id   a9151b073e90f4e5f77dd2964d76544e
#
_cell.length_a   1.000
_cell.length_b   1.000
_cell.length_c   1.000
_cell.angle_alpha   90.00
_cell.angle_beta   90.00
_cell.angle_gamma   90.00
#
_symmetry.space_group_name_H-M   'P 1'
#
loop_
_entity.id
_entity.type
_entity.pdbx_description
1 polymer ?
#
loop_
_entity_poly.entity_id
_entity_poly.type
_entity_poly.pdbx_seq_one_letter_code
_entity_poly.pdbx_strand_id
1 'polypeptide(L)'
;CLLSRGLGDVYKRQMQYTLKVNEDTITLINNHLESNKLTKEDKVIYEDMIKDPNAKKVKTGLRQLIKKLAEASAIRSSQADSVAVAIANSKYPTIIACGDFNDASISYTHRILTQQLDDAFTQSGRGLGISYNLNKFYFRIDNILISPNQKAYNCTVDRSIKDSDHYPIWCYIGKQ
;
A
#
# COMPACT_ATOMS: atom_id res chain seq x y z
N CYS A 1 -5.22 -20.61 -15.71
CA CYS A 1 -6.24 -20.89 -14.71
C CYS A 1 -6.04 -19.95 -13.52
N LEU A 2 -7.04 -19.14 -13.23
CA LEU A 2 -7.01 -18.20 -12.11
C LEU A 2 -7.62 -18.92 -10.90
N LEU A 3 -6.79 -19.39 -9.98
CA LEU A 3 -7.26 -19.87 -8.69
C LEU A 3 -7.18 -18.70 -7.69
N SER A 4 -8.32 -18.15 -7.29
CA SER A 4 -8.39 -17.11 -6.25
C SER A 4 -8.66 -17.74 -4.89
N ARG A 5 -7.93 -17.30 -3.88
CA ARG A 5 -8.13 -17.66 -2.48
C ARG A 5 -8.19 -16.41 -1.62
N GLY A 6 -9.28 -16.22 -0.88
CA GLY A 6 -9.36 -15.18 0.14
C GLY A 6 -8.49 -15.53 1.36
N LEU A 7 -7.80 -14.56 1.92
CA LEU A 7 -6.92 -14.72 3.09
C LEU A 7 -7.71 -14.58 4.42
N GLY A 8 -8.87 -15.25 4.56
CA GLY A 8 -9.63 -15.34 5.81
C GLY A 8 -10.67 -14.22 6.02
N ASP A 9 -11.55 -14.38 7.04
CA ASP A 9 -12.69 -13.49 7.28
C ASP A 9 -12.33 -12.08 7.75
N VAL A 10 -11.19 -11.90 8.42
CA VAL A 10 -10.67 -10.59 8.84
C VAL A 10 -10.05 -9.82 7.66
N TYR A 11 -9.78 -10.52 6.55
CA TYR A 11 -8.99 -10.06 5.42
C TYR A 11 -9.80 -10.02 4.11
N LYS A 12 -11.07 -9.64 4.17
CA LYS A 12 -12.00 -9.61 3.01
C LYS A 12 -11.52 -8.75 1.82
N ARG A 13 -10.43 -8.01 1.99
CA ARG A 13 -9.87 -7.10 0.99
C ARG A 13 -8.48 -7.54 0.48
N GLN A 14 -8.00 -8.72 0.90
CA GLN A 14 -6.78 -9.32 0.37
C GLN A 14 -7.14 -10.58 -0.41
N MET A 15 -6.58 -10.69 -1.62
CA MET A 15 -6.84 -11.81 -2.51
C MET A 15 -5.52 -12.36 -3.04
N GLN A 16 -5.34 -13.67 -2.95
CA GLN A 16 -4.19 -14.36 -3.52
C GLN A 16 -4.62 -15.12 -4.78
N TYR A 17 -3.84 -14.96 -5.84
CA TYR A 17 -4.04 -15.62 -7.13
C TYR A 17 -2.80 -16.41 -7.51
N THR A 18 -3.00 -17.52 -8.21
CA THR A 18 -1.95 -18.23 -8.94
C THR A 18 -2.11 -17.91 -10.42
N LEU A 19 -1.11 -17.28 -11.00
CA LEU A 19 -1.09 -16.92 -12.42
C LEU A 19 -0.07 -17.78 -13.15
N LYS A 20 -0.44 -18.30 -14.32
CA LYS A 20 0.51 -18.89 -15.25
C LYS A 20 0.80 -17.87 -16.35
N VAL A 21 2.07 -17.49 -16.47
CA VAL A 21 2.57 -16.53 -17.47
C VAL A 21 3.69 -17.22 -18.24
N ASN A 22 3.40 -17.65 -19.46
CA ASN A 22 4.26 -18.52 -20.25
C ASN A 22 4.58 -19.82 -19.46
N GLU A 23 5.85 -20.11 -19.23
CA GLU A 23 6.30 -21.29 -18.46
C GLU A 23 6.38 -21.02 -16.95
N ASP A 24 6.24 -19.76 -16.53
CA ASP A 24 6.35 -19.36 -15.12
C ASP A 24 4.99 -19.41 -14.40
N THR A 25 5.03 -19.80 -13.15
CA THR A 25 3.88 -19.70 -12.24
C THR A 25 4.18 -18.65 -11.17
N ILE A 26 3.28 -17.70 -11.02
CA ILE A 26 3.44 -16.52 -10.17
C ILE A 26 2.36 -16.51 -9.09
N THR A 27 2.74 -16.21 -7.86
CA THR A 27 1.80 -15.83 -6.81
C THR A 27 1.56 -14.32 -6.87
N LEU A 28 0.33 -13.91 -7.16
CA LEU A 28 -0.09 -12.51 -7.09
C LEU A 28 -0.95 -12.30 -5.85
N ILE A 29 -0.55 -11.36 -4.99
CA ILE A 29 -1.32 -10.95 -3.81
C ILE A 29 -1.79 -9.52 -4.04
N ASN A 30 -3.10 -9.35 -4.20
CA ASN A 30 -3.73 -8.03 -4.33
C ASN A 30 -4.24 -7.59 -2.97
N ASN A 31 -3.80 -6.41 -2.52
CA ASN A 31 -4.06 -5.87 -1.21
C ASN A 31 -4.88 -4.58 -1.29
N HIS A 32 -5.90 -4.49 -0.43
CA HIS A 32 -6.49 -3.23 -0.04
C HIS A 32 -6.58 -3.26 1.48
N LEU A 33 -5.58 -2.73 2.14
CA LEU A 33 -5.48 -2.77 3.61
C LEU A 33 -6.41 -1.73 4.24
N GLU A 34 -6.57 -1.80 5.56
CA GLU A 34 -7.51 -0.95 6.29
C GLU A 34 -7.23 0.53 6.08
N SER A 35 -8.24 1.29 5.69
CA SER A 35 -8.13 2.72 5.45
C SER A 35 -8.10 3.51 6.76
N ASN A 36 -7.53 4.71 6.71
CA ASN A 36 -7.50 5.62 7.87
C ASN A 36 -8.89 6.18 8.25
N LYS A 37 -9.92 5.98 7.40
CA LYS A 37 -11.31 6.44 7.59
C LYS A 37 -11.40 7.92 7.96
N LEU A 38 -10.55 8.75 7.37
CA LEU A 38 -10.52 10.18 7.63
C LEU A 38 -11.77 10.86 7.06
N THR A 39 -12.51 11.54 7.91
CA THR A 39 -13.67 12.34 7.53
C THR A 39 -13.25 13.69 6.93
N LYS A 40 -14.22 14.44 6.40
CA LYS A 40 -13.96 15.81 5.93
C LYS A 40 -13.49 16.71 7.07
N GLU A 41 -14.05 16.52 8.27
CA GLU A 41 -13.68 17.26 9.48
C GLU A 41 -12.25 16.96 9.91
N ASP A 42 -11.82 15.69 9.87
CA ASP A 42 -10.44 15.28 10.16
C ASP A 42 -9.45 15.96 9.20
N LYS A 43 -9.83 16.10 7.93
CA LYS A 43 -9.01 16.77 6.92
C LYS A 43 -8.90 18.27 7.17
N VAL A 44 -9.99 18.93 7.59
CA VAL A 44 -9.96 20.34 7.99
C VAL A 44 -9.05 20.55 9.21
N ILE A 45 -9.12 19.67 10.22
CA ILE A 45 -8.26 19.72 11.40
C ILE A 45 -6.77 19.62 10.99
N TYR A 46 -6.45 18.75 10.06
CA TYR A 46 -5.09 18.61 9.52
C TYR A 46 -4.64 19.90 8.79
N GLU A 47 -5.49 20.47 7.95
CA GLU A 47 -5.18 21.74 7.28
C GLU A 47 -5.00 22.91 8.26
N ASP A 48 -5.85 23.01 9.27
CA ASP A 48 -5.74 24.02 10.32
C ASP A 48 -4.47 23.84 11.15
N MET A 49 -4.05 22.59 11.41
CA MET A 49 -2.79 22.30 12.08
C MET A 49 -1.58 22.81 11.29
N ILE A 50 -1.60 22.68 9.96
CA ILE A 50 -0.52 23.21 9.12
C ILE A 50 -0.48 24.73 9.17
N LYS A 51 -1.65 25.41 9.28
CA LYS A 51 -1.76 26.88 9.28
C LYS A 51 -1.45 27.50 10.64
N ASP A 52 -1.99 26.92 11.71
CA ASP A 52 -1.81 27.38 13.10
C ASP A 52 -1.78 26.20 14.08
N PRO A 53 -0.60 25.61 14.33
CA PRO A 53 -0.45 24.45 15.20
C PRO A 53 -0.85 24.71 16.67
N ASN A 54 -0.91 25.96 17.09
CA ASN A 54 -1.12 26.35 18.50
C ASN A 54 -2.59 26.59 18.86
N ALA A 55 -3.48 26.64 17.88
CA ALA A 55 -4.90 26.86 18.11
C ALA A 55 -5.48 25.78 19.05
N LYS A 56 -6.22 26.22 20.09
CA LYS A 56 -6.80 25.30 21.11
C LYS A 56 -7.71 24.23 20.49
N LYS A 57 -8.48 24.58 19.45
CA LYS A 57 -9.34 23.68 18.69
C LYS A 57 -8.54 22.59 17.96
N VAL A 58 -7.37 22.94 17.41
CA VAL A 58 -6.46 22.05 16.72
C VAL A 58 -5.91 20.97 17.66
N LYS A 59 -5.51 21.34 18.88
CA LYS A 59 -4.99 20.38 19.88
C LYS A 59 -5.99 19.28 20.26
N THR A 60 -7.28 19.64 20.37
CA THR A 60 -8.33 18.65 20.68
C THR A 60 -8.62 17.73 19.49
N GLY A 61 -8.77 18.31 18.30
CA GLY A 61 -9.01 17.55 17.07
C GLY A 61 -7.83 16.64 16.71
N LEU A 62 -6.60 17.11 16.93
CA LEU A 62 -5.39 16.32 16.69
C LEU A 62 -5.34 15.03 17.53
N ARG A 63 -5.78 15.08 18.80
CA ARG A 63 -5.86 13.85 19.63
C ARG A 63 -6.81 12.82 19.04
N GLN A 64 -7.97 13.25 18.55
CA GLN A 64 -8.94 12.36 17.92
C GLN A 64 -8.39 11.79 16.61
N LEU A 65 -7.74 12.62 15.81
CA LEU A 65 -7.09 12.21 14.56
C LEU A 65 -6.00 11.15 14.82
N ILE A 66 -5.11 11.40 15.78
CA ILE A 66 -4.05 10.45 16.17
C ILE A 66 -4.66 9.14 16.64
N LYS A 67 -5.74 9.16 17.42
CA LYS A 67 -6.42 7.94 17.87
C LYS A 67 -6.96 7.13 16.70
N LYS A 68 -7.65 7.75 15.75
CA LYS A 68 -8.14 7.09 14.52
C LYS A 68 -7.00 6.47 13.70
N LEU A 69 -5.92 7.22 13.51
CA LEU A 69 -4.74 6.74 12.79
C LEU A 69 -4.10 5.55 13.50
N ALA A 70 -3.99 5.59 14.82
CA ALA A 70 -3.44 4.49 15.62
C ALA A 70 -4.30 3.22 15.52
N GLU A 71 -5.63 3.35 15.63
CA GLU A 71 -6.57 2.23 15.47
C GLU A 71 -6.46 1.59 14.08
N ALA A 72 -6.48 2.42 13.03
CA ALA A 72 -6.31 1.93 11.66
C ALA A 72 -4.95 1.27 11.44
N SER A 73 -3.88 1.85 12.00
CA SER A 73 -2.52 1.30 11.92
C SER A 73 -2.40 -0.06 12.63
N ALA A 74 -3.05 -0.24 13.77
CA ALA A 74 -3.06 -1.53 14.48
C ALA A 74 -3.72 -2.63 13.63
N ILE A 75 -4.84 -2.33 12.97
CA ILE A 75 -5.52 -3.26 12.06
C ILE A 75 -4.62 -3.57 10.87
N ARG A 76 -4.03 -2.55 10.21
CA ARG A 76 -3.11 -2.74 9.08
C ARG A 76 -1.90 -3.57 9.44
N SER A 77 -1.33 -3.37 10.64
CA SER A 77 -0.18 -4.17 11.09
C SER A 77 -0.52 -5.66 11.12
N SER A 78 -1.67 -6.02 11.71
CA SER A 78 -2.13 -7.41 11.72
C SER A 78 -2.42 -7.96 10.33
N GLN A 79 -2.97 -7.14 9.43
CA GLN A 79 -3.18 -7.51 8.02
C GLN A 79 -1.84 -7.73 7.30
N ALA A 80 -0.87 -6.84 7.51
CA ALA A 80 0.47 -6.95 6.92
C ALA A 80 1.22 -8.19 7.40
N ASP A 81 1.11 -8.54 8.70
CA ASP A 81 1.68 -9.78 9.24
C ASP A 81 1.10 -11.01 8.55
N SER A 82 -0.20 -11.01 8.29
CA SER A 82 -0.85 -12.12 7.59
C SER A 82 -0.45 -12.22 6.12
N VAL A 83 -0.27 -11.08 5.46
CA VAL A 83 0.27 -11.03 4.09
C VAL A 83 1.72 -11.53 4.10
N ALA A 84 2.53 -11.13 5.07
CA ALA A 84 3.91 -11.60 5.21
C ALA A 84 3.99 -13.13 5.41
N VAL A 85 3.07 -13.70 6.21
CA VAL A 85 2.94 -15.16 6.36
C VAL A 85 2.53 -15.83 5.04
N ALA A 86 1.59 -15.22 4.29
CA ALA A 86 1.17 -15.75 3.00
C ALA A 86 2.32 -15.72 1.97
N ILE A 87 3.15 -14.68 1.98
CA ILE A 87 4.37 -14.58 1.17
C ILE A 87 5.35 -15.70 1.54
N ALA A 88 5.67 -15.85 2.83
CA ALA A 88 6.60 -16.87 3.33
C ALA A 88 6.17 -18.29 2.99
N ASN A 89 4.85 -18.55 2.97
CA ASN A 89 4.27 -19.86 2.64
C ASN A 89 3.91 -20.02 1.16
N SER A 90 4.35 -19.11 0.29
CA SER A 90 4.07 -19.21 -1.13
C SER A 90 4.71 -20.46 -1.73
N LYS A 91 3.91 -21.22 -2.49
CA LYS A 91 4.39 -22.39 -3.23
C LYS A 91 5.35 -22.02 -4.37
N TYR A 92 5.26 -20.82 -4.88
CA TYR A 92 6.01 -20.39 -6.07
C TYR A 92 7.02 -19.31 -5.69
N PRO A 93 8.24 -19.36 -6.27
CA PRO A 93 9.33 -18.43 -5.92
C PRO A 93 9.09 -17.02 -6.47
N THR A 94 8.28 -16.89 -7.52
CA THR A 94 7.93 -15.57 -8.08
C THR A 94 6.66 -15.06 -7.45
N ILE A 95 6.77 -13.97 -6.70
CA ILE A 95 5.69 -13.36 -5.95
C ILE A 95 5.59 -11.89 -6.34
N ILE A 96 4.36 -11.42 -6.53
CA ILE A 96 4.04 -10.01 -6.70
C ILE A 96 2.96 -9.67 -5.67
N ALA A 97 3.23 -8.71 -4.78
CA ALA A 97 2.25 -8.16 -3.86
C ALA A 97 1.99 -6.70 -4.24
N CYS A 98 0.77 -6.37 -4.62
CA CYS A 98 0.42 -5.03 -5.08
C CYS A 98 -0.89 -4.53 -4.48
N GLY A 99 -1.17 -3.25 -4.65
CA GLY A 99 -2.42 -2.61 -4.28
C GLY A 99 -2.26 -1.44 -3.32
N ASP A 100 -3.40 -1.00 -2.78
CA ASP A 100 -3.48 0.07 -1.80
C ASP A 100 -3.16 -0.45 -0.39
N PHE A 101 -2.00 -0.09 0.11
CA PHE A 101 -1.58 -0.46 1.47
C PHE A 101 -2.13 0.50 2.53
N ASN A 102 -2.75 1.61 2.11
CA ASN A 102 -3.27 2.67 2.99
C ASN A 102 -2.24 3.20 4.00
N ASP A 103 -0.95 3.01 3.72
CA ASP A 103 0.15 3.32 4.60
C ASP A 103 1.38 3.79 3.83
N ALA A 104 2.16 4.66 4.43
CA ALA A 104 3.34 5.24 3.79
C ALA A 104 4.50 4.24 3.72
N SER A 105 5.46 4.50 2.82
CA SER A 105 6.64 3.64 2.60
C SER A 105 7.58 3.53 3.83
N ILE A 106 7.41 4.38 4.84
CA ILE A 106 8.17 4.34 6.10
C ILE A 106 7.43 3.59 7.22
N SER A 107 6.23 3.07 6.94
CA SER A 107 5.36 2.43 7.94
C SER A 107 5.83 1.02 8.32
N TYR A 108 5.24 0.49 9.40
CA TYR A 108 5.40 -0.92 9.76
C TYR A 108 4.94 -1.85 8.64
N THR A 109 3.76 -1.57 8.06
CA THR A 109 3.17 -2.33 6.95
C THR A 109 4.14 -2.52 5.79
N HIS A 110 4.72 -1.43 5.31
CA HIS A 110 5.68 -1.48 4.19
C HIS A 110 6.95 -2.21 4.61
N ARG A 111 7.48 -1.92 5.80
CA ARG A 111 8.72 -2.53 6.31
C ARG A 111 8.61 -4.04 6.47
N ILE A 112 7.50 -4.59 7.02
CA ILE A 112 7.37 -6.02 7.23
C ILE A 112 7.30 -6.79 5.91
N LEU A 113 6.65 -6.23 4.90
CA LEU A 113 6.54 -6.85 3.58
C LEU A 113 7.86 -6.75 2.81
N THR A 114 8.60 -5.65 2.95
CA THR A 114 9.90 -5.47 2.29
C THR A 114 11.06 -6.21 2.96
N GLN A 115 10.83 -6.93 4.03
CA GLN A 115 11.78 -7.94 4.53
C GLN A 115 11.90 -9.15 3.59
N GLN A 116 10.90 -9.42 2.77
CA GLN A 116 10.82 -10.59 1.89
C GLN A 116 10.72 -10.22 0.41
N LEU A 117 10.27 -9.01 0.10
CA LEU A 117 10.04 -8.52 -1.26
C LEU A 117 10.73 -7.19 -1.49
N ASP A 118 11.12 -6.91 -2.71
CA ASP A 118 11.70 -5.63 -3.12
C ASP A 118 10.60 -4.67 -3.58
N ASP A 119 10.75 -3.39 -3.25
CA ASP A 119 9.85 -2.32 -3.70
C ASP A 119 10.20 -1.92 -5.14
N ALA A 120 9.30 -2.18 -6.08
CA ALA A 120 9.48 -1.89 -7.50
C ALA A 120 9.69 -0.38 -7.76
N PHE A 121 9.02 0.49 -7.00
CA PHE A 121 9.21 1.93 -7.15
C PHE A 121 10.59 2.37 -6.64
N THR A 122 11.07 1.79 -5.57
CA THR A 122 12.43 2.06 -5.07
C THR A 122 13.49 1.58 -6.05
N GLN A 123 13.25 0.45 -6.75
CA GLN A 123 14.20 -0.05 -7.76
C GLN A 123 14.28 0.81 -9.02
N SER A 124 13.15 1.32 -9.52
CA SER A 124 13.13 1.92 -10.87
C SER A 124 12.22 3.14 -11.03
N GLY A 125 11.58 3.60 -9.96
CA GLY A 125 10.75 4.79 -9.96
C GLY A 125 11.55 6.09 -9.86
N ARG A 126 10.88 7.22 -10.09
CA ARG A 126 11.47 8.55 -9.97
C ARG A 126 10.60 9.47 -9.13
N GLY A 127 11.24 10.29 -8.31
CA GLY A 127 10.59 11.27 -7.44
C GLY A 127 9.93 10.61 -6.22
N LEU A 128 8.87 11.23 -5.68
CA LEU A 128 8.21 10.78 -4.45
C LEU A 128 7.18 9.67 -4.67
N GLY A 129 6.78 9.39 -5.91
CA GLY A 129 5.81 8.33 -6.23
C GLY A 129 4.42 8.56 -5.62
N ILE A 130 4.01 9.80 -5.43
CA ILE A 130 2.72 10.14 -4.80
C ILE A 130 1.59 9.52 -5.62
N SER A 131 0.93 8.52 -5.07
CA SER A 131 -0.21 7.85 -5.66
C SER A 131 -1.55 8.36 -5.15
N TYR A 132 -1.60 8.88 -3.93
CA TYR A 132 -2.80 9.50 -3.34
C TYR A 132 -2.66 11.02 -3.29
N ASN A 133 -3.67 11.75 -3.81
CA ASN A 133 -3.63 13.20 -3.95
C ASN A 133 -5.01 13.81 -3.69
N LEU A 134 -5.49 13.73 -2.47
CA LEU A 134 -6.74 14.37 -2.08
C LEU A 134 -6.51 15.31 -0.90
N ASN A 135 -7.00 16.56 -1.01
CA ASN A 135 -6.99 17.56 0.08
C ASN A 135 -5.58 17.80 0.67
N LYS A 136 -4.57 17.94 -0.18
CA LYS A 136 -3.16 18.15 0.22
C LYS A 136 -2.49 16.99 0.98
N PHE A 137 -3.14 15.83 1.03
CA PHE A 137 -2.50 14.60 1.47
C PHE A 137 -1.75 13.98 0.28
N TYR A 138 -0.44 14.08 0.29
CA TYR A 138 0.43 13.63 -0.81
C TYR A 138 1.26 12.44 -0.34
N PHE A 139 0.74 11.22 -0.52
CA PHE A 139 1.41 10.01 -0.07
C PHE A 139 1.50 8.96 -1.18
N ARG A 140 2.56 8.16 -1.12
CA ARG A 140 2.63 6.90 -1.85
C ARG A 140 2.09 5.81 -0.93
N ILE A 141 0.86 5.38 -1.19
CA ILE A 141 0.17 4.32 -0.45
C ILE A 141 -0.16 3.12 -1.34
N ASP A 142 -0.11 3.30 -2.65
CA ASP A 142 -0.19 2.22 -3.63
C ASP A 142 1.21 1.70 -3.93
N ASN A 143 1.39 0.39 -3.85
CA ASN A 143 2.71 -0.23 -3.93
C ASN A 143 2.68 -1.46 -4.85
N ILE A 144 3.83 -1.76 -5.45
CA ILE A 144 4.13 -3.01 -6.15
C ILE A 144 5.42 -3.55 -5.53
N LEU A 145 5.31 -4.69 -4.85
CA LEU A 145 6.43 -5.40 -4.26
C LEU A 145 6.65 -6.69 -5.04
N ILE A 146 7.89 -7.05 -5.30
CA ILE A 146 8.28 -8.19 -6.13
C ILE A 146 9.31 -9.06 -5.40
N SER A 147 9.31 -10.35 -5.66
CA SER A 147 10.32 -11.25 -5.10
C SER A 147 11.73 -10.90 -5.60
N PRO A 148 12.79 -11.14 -4.79
CA PRO A 148 14.17 -10.71 -5.10
C PRO A 148 14.76 -11.31 -6.39
N ASN A 149 14.19 -12.40 -6.92
CA ASN A 149 14.56 -12.99 -8.21
C ASN A 149 13.96 -12.26 -9.42
N GLN A 150 13.27 -11.14 -9.18
CA GLN A 150 12.68 -10.29 -10.20
C GLN A 150 13.28 -8.90 -10.17
N LYS A 151 13.19 -8.19 -11.28
CA LYS A 151 13.62 -6.81 -11.41
C LYS A 151 12.53 -5.94 -12.00
N ALA A 152 12.30 -4.80 -11.38
CA ALA A 152 11.35 -3.80 -11.87
C ALA A 152 12.03 -2.80 -12.81
N TYR A 153 11.30 -2.36 -13.83
CA TYR A 153 11.73 -1.36 -14.79
C TYR A 153 10.63 -0.31 -14.97
N ASN A 154 11.04 0.95 -15.09
CA ASN A 154 10.15 2.09 -15.40
C ASN A 154 8.93 2.21 -14.47
N CYS A 155 9.12 1.94 -13.18
CA CYS A 155 8.01 2.07 -12.23
C CYS A 155 7.53 3.52 -12.19
N THR A 156 6.26 3.73 -12.44
CA THR A 156 5.69 5.06 -12.65
C THR A 156 4.34 5.18 -11.97
N VAL A 157 4.11 6.34 -11.34
CA VAL A 157 2.77 6.77 -10.93
C VAL A 157 2.23 7.69 -12.02
N ASP A 158 1.18 7.26 -12.70
CA ASP A 158 0.62 7.99 -13.84
C ASP A 158 -0.36 9.07 -13.37
N ARG A 159 0.12 10.31 -13.33
CA ARG A 159 -0.67 11.48 -12.94
C ARG A 159 -1.52 12.08 -14.07
N SER A 160 -1.46 11.52 -15.27
CA SER A 160 -2.32 11.95 -16.37
C SER A 160 -3.76 11.44 -16.20
N ILE A 161 -3.92 10.30 -15.53
CA ILE A 161 -5.22 9.69 -15.20
C ILE A 161 -5.72 10.28 -13.87
N LYS A 162 -6.86 10.98 -13.91
CA LYS A 162 -7.40 11.77 -12.78
C LYS A 162 -8.84 11.40 -12.42
N ASP A 163 -9.28 10.21 -12.79
CA ASP A 163 -10.66 9.76 -12.58
C ASP A 163 -10.90 9.24 -11.14
N SER A 164 -9.85 9.23 -10.32
CA SER A 164 -9.86 8.82 -8.91
C SER A 164 -8.98 9.75 -8.07
N ASP A 165 -9.12 9.71 -6.76
CA ASP A 165 -8.20 10.30 -5.79
C ASP A 165 -6.87 9.50 -5.67
N HIS A 166 -6.80 8.35 -6.32
CA HIS A 166 -5.56 7.61 -6.53
C HIS A 166 -5.10 7.70 -7.98
N TYR A 167 -3.79 7.90 -8.17
CA TYR A 167 -3.14 7.76 -9.46
C TYR A 167 -2.67 6.32 -9.66
N PRO A 168 -2.89 5.71 -10.83
CA PRO A 168 -2.39 4.35 -11.10
C PRO A 168 -0.87 4.26 -10.96
N ILE A 169 -0.39 3.19 -10.32
CA ILE A 169 1.00 2.79 -10.31
C ILE A 169 1.19 1.57 -11.21
N TRP A 170 2.23 1.57 -12.03
CA TRP A 170 2.56 0.45 -12.90
C TRP A 170 4.09 0.32 -13.10
N CYS A 171 4.54 -0.87 -13.46
CA CYS A 171 5.92 -1.14 -13.86
C CYS A 171 5.99 -2.34 -14.80
N TYR A 172 7.14 -2.50 -15.47
CA TYR A 172 7.49 -3.77 -16.10
C TYR A 172 8.29 -4.60 -15.10
N ILE A 173 8.05 -5.92 -15.10
CA ILE A 173 8.76 -6.87 -14.23
C ILE A 173 9.39 -7.93 -15.13
N GLY A 174 10.67 -8.19 -14.93
CA GLY A 174 11.43 -9.21 -15.63
C GLY A 174 12.25 -10.05 -14.67
N LYS A 175 12.76 -11.19 -15.14
CA LYS A 175 13.73 -11.98 -14.38
C LYS A 175 15.04 -11.19 -14.23
N GLN A 176 15.67 -11.35 -13.08
CA GLN A 176 16.99 -10.79 -12.82
C GLN A 176 18.06 -11.65 -13.47
#